data_f46b53604f85f43938b40e1ebf675860
#
_entry.id   f46b53604f85f43938b40e1ebf675860
#
_cell.length_a   1.000
_cell.length_b   1.000
_cell.length_c   1.000
_cell.angle_alpha   90.00
_cell.angle_beta   90.00
_cell.angle_gamma   90.00
#
_symmetry.space_group_name_H-M   'P 1'
#
loop_
_entity.id
_entity.type
_entity.pdbx_description
1 polymer ?
#
loop_
_entity_poly.entity_id
_entity_poly.type
_entity_poly.pdbx_seq_one_letter_code
_entity_poly.pdbx_strand_id
1 'polypeptide(L)'
;MKKIWKIWTVILVAAATVLLTISTQYSKKEEISTDSYQYLIGVSLPNVIEPWLNNFVDVFTEKVSQDKKINVIFRDAAGNPEKQIQDIETLMEY
;
A
#
# COMPACT_ATOMS: atom_id res chain seq x y z
N MET A 1 -6.68 -50.07 -13.10
CA MET A 1 -5.56 -49.10 -13.13
C MET A 1 -5.85 -47.83 -13.93
N LYS A 2 -6.66 -47.86 -14.97
CA LYS A 2 -6.95 -46.65 -15.78
C LYS A 2 -7.80 -45.58 -15.09
N LYS A 3 -8.58 -45.92 -14.04
CA LYS A 3 -9.43 -44.94 -13.31
C LYS A 3 -8.65 -44.09 -12.30
N ILE A 4 -7.57 -44.58 -11.73
CA ILE A 4 -6.75 -43.88 -10.74
C ILE A 4 -5.92 -42.78 -11.42
N TRP A 5 -5.46 -43.00 -12.62
CA TRP A 5 -4.69 -42.03 -13.42
C TRP A 5 -5.50 -40.79 -13.75
N LYS A 6 -6.77 -40.97 -14.09
CA LYS A 6 -7.67 -39.83 -14.39
C LYS A 6 -7.98 -38.95 -13.16
N ILE A 7 -8.05 -39.56 -11.97
CA ILE A 7 -8.26 -38.86 -10.72
C ILE A 7 -7.03 -38.02 -10.35
N TRP A 8 -5.82 -38.56 -10.52
CA TRP A 8 -4.58 -37.84 -10.26
C TRP A 8 -4.35 -36.67 -11.21
N THR A 9 -4.70 -36.77 -12.48
CA THR A 9 -4.62 -35.66 -13.43
C THR A 9 -5.60 -34.52 -13.09
N VAL A 10 -6.80 -34.83 -12.63
CA VAL A 10 -7.79 -33.82 -12.19
C VAL A 10 -7.29 -33.11 -10.91
N ILE A 11 -6.72 -33.81 -9.96
CA ILE A 11 -6.16 -33.24 -8.73
C ILE A 11 -4.98 -32.32 -9.04
N LEU A 12 -4.08 -32.70 -9.95
CA LEU A 12 -2.94 -31.90 -10.38
C LEU A 12 -3.38 -30.61 -11.07
N VAL A 13 -4.37 -30.65 -11.93
CA VAL A 13 -4.91 -29.46 -12.63
C VAL A 13 -5.62 -28.53 -11.62
N ALA A 14 -6.37 -29.07 -10.68
CA ALA A 14 -7.02 -28.27 -9.64
C ALA A 14 -6.01 -27.59 -8.71
N ALA A 15 -4.93 -28.27 -8.31
CA ALA A 15 -3.86 -27.68 -7.52
C ALA A 15 -3.11 -26.57 -8.26
N ALA A 16 -2.84 -26.75 -9.57
CA ALA A 16 -2.20 -25.73 -10.41
C ALA A 16 -3.08 -24.47 -10.57
N THR A 17 -4.39 -24.61 -10.72
CA THR A 17 -5.32 -23.48 -10.81
C THR A 17 -5.43 -22.71 -9.49
N VAL A 18 -5.41 -23.37 -8.35
CA VAL A 18 -5.40 -22.74 -7.03
C VAL A 18 -4.11 -21.95 -6.79
N LEU A 19 -2.95 -22.51 -7.18
CA LEU A 19 -1.66 -21.82 -7.06
C LEU A 19 -1.59 -20.57 -7.97
N LEU A 20 -2.14 -20.62 -9.17
CA LEU A 20 -2.22 -19.47 -10.07
C LEU A 20 -3.13 -18.35 -9.51
N THR A 21 -4.25 -18.68 -8.88
CA THR A 21 -5.15 -17.69 -8.28
C THR A 21 -4.53 -17.04 -7.03
N ILE A 22 -3.77 -17.76 -6.23
CA ILE A 22 -3.04 -17.22 -5.08
C ILE A 22 -1.92 -16.28 -5.53
N SER A 23 -1.17 -16.60 -6.57
CA SER A 23 -0.10 -15.75 -7.09
C SER A 23 -0.61 -14.44 -7.68
N THR A 24 -1.78 -14.42 -8.28
CA THR A 24 -2.42 -13.19 -8.78
C THR A 24 -2.96 -12.30 -7.66
N GLN A 25 -3.33 -12.85 -6.50
CA GLN A 25 -3.74 -12.07 -5.34
C GLN A 25 -2.55 -11.46 -4.58
N TYR A 26 -1.39 -12.12 -4.56
CA TYR A 26 -0.18 -11.60 -3.91
C TYR A 26 0.50 -10.47 -4.69
N SER A 27 0.28 -10.34 -5.97
CA SER A 27 0.83 -9.26 -6.80
C SER A 27 -0.09 -8.03 -6.91
N LYS A 28 -1.19 -7.95 -6.18
CA LYS A 28 -1.82 -6.68 -5.88
C LYS A 28 -0.94 -5.92 -4.88
N LYS A 29 0.14 -5.29 -5.38
CA LYS A 29 0.54 -3.99 -4.85
C LYS A 29 -0.76 -3.19 -4.76
N GLU A 30 -1.02 -2.58 -3.61
CA GLU A 30 -1.99 -1.50 -3.56
C GLU A 30 -1.54 -0.49 -4.62
N GLU A 31 -2.03 -0.64 -5.83
CA GLU A 31 -2.07 0.44 -6.77
C GLU A 31 -2.97 1.47 -6.11
N ILE A 32 -2.34 2.44 -5.47
CA ILE A 32 -2.99 3.70 -5.17
C ILE A 32 -3.51 4.13 -6.54
N SER A 33 -4.82 3.99 -6.74
CA SER A 33 -5.44 4.30 -8.01
C SER A 33 -5.16 5.76 -8.31
N THR A 34 -4.19 6.01 -9.16
CA THR A 34 -3.79 7.36 -9.59
C THR A 34 -4.91 8.08 -10.35
N ASP A 35 -5.99 7.38 -10.67
CA ASP A 35 -7.08 7.91 -11.48
C ASP A 35 -8.10 8.75 -10.71
N SER A 36 -8.02 8.85 -9.38
CA SER A 36 -9.05 9.51 -8.59
C SER A 36 -8.67 10.88 -8.01
N TYR A 37 -7.40 11.25 -7.99
CA TYR A 37 -6.94 12.53 -7.46
C TYR A 37 -6.06 13.31 -8.45
N GLN A 38 -6.13 14.63 -8.39
CA GLN A 38 -5.36 15.53 -9.24
C GLN A 38 -4.02 15.93 -8.62
N TYR A 39 -3.95 15.93 -7.30
CA TYR A 39 -2.78 16.32 -6.52
C TYR A 39 -2.44 15.26 -5.49
N LEU A 40 -1.18 14.89 -5.44
CA LEU A 40 -0.61 14.04 -4.40
C LEU A 40 0.37 14.86 -3.58
N ILE A 41 0.13 14.95 -2.26
CA ILE A 41 0.98 15.68 -1.33
C ILE A 41 1.70 14.68 -0.43
N GLY A 42 3.02 14.69 -0.48
CA GLY A 42 3.85 13.94 0.46
C GLY A 42 4.21 14.80 1.67
N VAL A 43 4.04 14.26 2.86
CA VAL A 43 4.38 14.93 4.12
C VAL A 43 5.34 14.05 4.91
N SER A 44 6.54 14.55 5.15
CA SER A 44 7.54 13.90 5.99
C SER A 44 7.54 14.50 7.39
N LEU A 45 7.34 13.67 8.39
CA LEU A 45 7.27 14.05 9.80
C LEU A 45 8.47 13.49 10.57
N PRO A 46 9.08 14.26 11.50
CA PRO A 46 10.19 13.78 12.30
C PRO A 46 9.77 12.62 13.22
N ASN A 47 8.60 12.72 13.82
CA ASN A 47 7.94 11.65 14.57
C ASN A 47 6.45 11.99 14.77
N VAL A 48 5.65 11.01 15.19
CA VAL A 48 4.22 11.20 15.52
C VAL A 48 3.92 10.91 16.99
N ILE A 49 4.96 10.75 17.82
CA ILE A 49 4.81 10.42 19.26
C ILE A 49 4.29 11.64 20.04
N GLU A 50 4.66 12.84 19.62
CA GLU A 50 4.20 14.06 20.27
C GLU A 50 2.71 14.31 19.99
N PRO A 51 1.90 14.56 21.05
CA PRO A 51 0.45 14.69 20.89
C PRO A 51 0.02 15.73 19.87
N TRP A 52 0.75 16.84 19.73
CA TRP A 52 0.42 17.89 18.77
C TRP A 52 0.66 17.45 17.31
N LEU A 53 1.71 16.64 17.04
CA LEU A 53 1.97 16.11 15.69
C LEU A 53 0.92 15.07 15.30
N ASN A 54 0.51 14.22 16.25
CA ASN A 54 -0.56 13.28 16.01
C ASN A 54 -1.88 14.00 15.70
N ASN A 55 -2.21 15.03 16.49
CA ASN A 55 -3.38 15.86 16.24
C ASN A 55 -3.27 16.60 14.89
N PHE A 56 -2.10 17.07 14.51
CA PHE A 56 -1.85 17.69 13.22
C PHE A 56 -2.18 16.72 12.08
N VAL A 57 -1.72 15.48 12.14
CA VAL A 57 -2.00 14.45 11.13
C VAL A 57 -3.50 14.21 10.99
N ASP A 58 -4.20 14.07 12.12
CA ASP A 58 -5.64 13.83 12.14
C ASP A 58 -6.43 15.00 11.52
N VAL A 59 -6.14 16.21 11.94
CA VAL A 59 -6.81 17.43 11.43
C VAL A 59 -6.48 17.66 9.95
N PHE A 60 -5.24 17.46 9.56
CA PHE A 60 -4.82 17.63 8.17
C PHE A 60 -5.51 16.60 7.27
N THR A 61 -5.54 15.34 7.70
CA THR A 61 -6.22 14.26 6.96
C THR A 61 -7.70 14.54 6.82
N GLU A 62 -8.36 14.99 7.88
CA GLU A 62 -9.78 15.36 7.84
C GLU A 62 -10.03 16.48 6.84
N LYS A 63 -9.21 17.54 6.86
CA LYS A 63 -9.36 18.67 5.95
C LYS A 63 -9.14 18.29 4.49
N VAL A 64 -8.12 17.49 4.21
CA VAL A 64 -7.81 17.03 2.86
C VAL A 64 -8.90 16.07 2.34
N SER A 65 -9.48 15.24 3.19
CA SER A 65 -10.55 14.31 2.80
C SER A 65 -11.80 15.02 2.26
N GLN A 66 -11.97 16.30 2.55
CA GLN A 66 -13.06 17.12 2.03
C GLN A 66 -12.86 17.51 0.54
N ASP A 67 -11.65 17.43 0.03
CA ASP A 67 -11.35 17.66 -1.38
C ASP A 67 -10.93 16.36 -2.07
N LYS A 68 -11.80 15.84 -2.92
CA LYS A 68 -11.55 14.58 -3.65
C LYS A 68 -10.41 14.66 -4.67
N LYS A 69 -9.92 15.88 -4.98
CA LYS A 69 -8.81 16.08 -5.91
C LYS A 69 -7.46 15.92 -5.26
N ILE A 70 -7.38 15.90 -3.93
CA ILE A 70 -6.14 15.86 -3.18
C ILE A 70 -6.04 14.54 -2.43
N ASN A 71 -4.89 13.90 -2.54
CA ASN A 71 -4.51 12.79 -1.68
C ASN A 71 -3.22 13.14 -0.92
N VAL A 72 -3.05 12.59 0.27
CA VAL A 72 -1.88 12.85 1.12
C VAL A 72 -1.24 11.54 1.55
N ILE A 73 0.07 11.50 1.49
CA ILE A 73 0.88 10.41 2.04
C ILE A 73 1.73 10.97 3.16
N PHE A 74 1.57 10.42 4.37
CA PHE A 74 2.41 10.73 5.52
C PHE A 74 3.50 9.68 5.67
N ARG A 75 4.71 10.14 6.04
CA ARG A 75 5.82 9.30 6.46
C ARG A 75 6.28 9.76 7.84
N ASP A 76 6.45 8.77 8.72
CA ASP A 76 6.95 8.97 10.08
C ASP A 76 8.41 8.51 10.14
N ALA A 77 9.32 9.43 10.40
CA ALA A 77 10.74 9.14 10.53
C ALA A 77 11.13 8.52 11.87
N ALA A 78 10.19 8.44 12.81
CA ALA A 78 10.38 7.84 14.14
C ALA A 78 11.59 8.41 14.90
N GLY A 79 11.85 9.69 14.76
CA GLY A 79 12.98 10.38 15.39
C GLY A 79 14.34 10.14 14.74
N ASN A 80 14.40 9.49 13.59
CA ASN A 80 15.64 9.19 12.88
C ASN A 80 15.80 10.12 11.66
N PRO A 81 16.78 11.06 11.65
CA PRO A 81 16.99 11.99 10.53
C PRO A 81 17.36 11.29 9.22
N GLU A 82 18.11 10.20 9.27
CA GLU A 82 18.49 9.43 8.08
C GLU A 82 17.27 8.77 7.45
N LYS A 83 16.39 8.23 8.28
CA LYS A 83 15.10 7.69 7.83
C LYS A 83 14.24 8.79 7.19
N GLN A 84 14.23 10.00 7.74
CA GLN A 84 13.49 11.12 7.17
C GLN A 84 13.96 11.46 5.76
N ILE A 85 15.27 11.44 5.51
CA ILE A 85 15.83 11.63 4.18
C ILE A 85 15.33 10.55 3.22
N GLN A 86 15.38 9.29 3.63
CA GLN A 86 14.88 8.16 2.83
C GLN A 86 13.38 8.26 2.57
N ASP A 87 12.61 8.70 3.55
CA ASP A 87 11.18 8.92 3.41
C ASP A 87 10.87 10.00 2.36
N ILE A 88 11.64 11.09 2.35
CA ILE A 88 11.50 12.16 1.35
C ILE A 88 11.86 11.64 -0.05
N GLU A 89 12.95 10.92 -0.19
CA GLU A 89 13.35 10.31 -1.45
C GLU A 89 12.26 9.38 -1.98
N THR A 90 11.70 8.54 -1.11
CA THR A 90 10.59 7.64 -1.46
C THR A 90 9.33 8.42 -1.89
N LEU A 91 8.99 9.52 -1.21
CA LEU A 91 7.86 10.37 -1.58
C LEU A 91 8.04 11.04 -2.95
N MET A 92 9.28 11.31 -3.35
CA MET A 92 9.58 11.90 -4.66
C MET A 92 9.44 10.90 -5.83
N GLU A 93 9.32 9.61 -5.55
CA GLU A 93 9.16 8.56 -6.56
C GLU A 93 7.69 8.33 -6.97
N TYR A 94 6.71 8.91 -6.27
CA TYR A 94 5.29 8.84 -6.63
C TYR A 94 4.93 9.85 -7.71
#